data_002dd1b52e701b0fe4eb0c43a4bc5354
#
_entry.id   002dd1b52e701b0fe4eb0c43a4bc5354
#
_cell.length_a   1.000
_cell.length_b   1.000
_cell.length_c   1.000
_cell.angle_alpha   90.00
_cell.angle_beta   90.00
_cell.angle_gamma   90.00
#
_symmetry.space_group_name_H-M   'P 1'
#
loop_
_entity.id
_entity.type
_entity.pdbx_description
1 polymer ?
#
loop_
_entity_poly.entity_id
_entity_poly.type
_entity_poly.pdbx_seq_one_letter_code
_entity_poly.pdbx_strand_id
1 'polypeptide(L)'
;VKINPVPSGEIPEHYNKQTEDGKRYYLKPLRYMGTADGRADRPNLYFPIIAPNGKKVFPKRADGSDGRWRWSKDKVDSNPYLIEWVDGKNGWTAYYRIFAEEDATRPPETLWSFQFAGSNRNAKAEIKALFNDNKAFDTPKPEKLIEQVINIASDEGDIVLDSFLGSGTTAAVAHKTGRKWIGIEMGEHAYSLCKVRMDKVIKGEQGGISKEVGWQGGGGYKFYELAEPLLVKNKV
;
A
#
# COMPACT_ATOMS: atom_id res chain seq x y z
N VAL A 1 -16.31 -1.70 -6.10
CA VAL A 1 -15.23 -0.69 -6.09
C VAL A 1 -13.92 -1.44 -5.85
N LYS A 2 -12.96 -1.31 -6.75
CA LYS A 2 -11.60 -1.83 -6.55
C LYS A 2 -10.88 -0.88 -5.59
N ILE A 3 -10.24 -1.43 -4.56
CA ILE A 3 -9.38 -0.69 -3.66
C ILE A 3 -7.96 -1.21 -3.86
N ASN A 4 -7.05 -0.34 -4.25
CA ASN A 4 -5.66 -0.70 -4.46
C ASN A 4 -4.97 -0.99 -3.11
N PRO A 5 -4.19 -2.05 -3.02
CA PRO A 5 -3.37 -2.28 -1.84
C PRO A 5 -2.27 -1.23 -1.73
N VAL A 6 -1.82 -0.98 -0.50
CA VAL A 6 -0.70 -0.08 -0.23
C VAL A 6 0.56 -0.89 0.09
N PRO A 7 1.77 -0.37 -0.16
CA PRO A 7 3.00 -1.01 0.29
C PRO A 7 2.96 -1.29 1.79
N SER A 8 3.46 -2.46 2.19
CA SER A 8 3.48 -2.84 3.62
C SER A 8 4.43 -1.97 4.44
N GLY A 9 5.33 -1.25 3.81
CA GLY A 9 6.36 -0.46 4.46
C GLY A 9 7.47 -1.35 5.02
N GLU A 10 7.75 -1.22 6.31
CA GLU A 10 8.79 -2.00 6.97
C GLU A 10 8.45 -3.49 7.04
N ILE A 11 9.48 -4.33 6.90
CA ILE A 11 9.34 -5.77 7.10
C ILE A 11 8.95 -6.02 8.57
N PRO A 12 7.83 -6.73 8.83
CA PRO A 12 7.36 -6.98 10.20
C PRO A 12 8.43 -7.63 11.10
N GLU A 13 8.45 -7.27 12.37
CA GLU A 13 9.46 -7.72 13.35
C GLU A 13 9.56 -9.26 13.50
N HIS A 14 8.48 -9.99 13.23
CA HIS A 14 8.51 -11.45 13.32
C HIS A 14 9.39 -12.12 12.25
N TYR A 15 9.79 -11.40 11.18
CA TYR A 15 10.85 -11.83 10.26
C TYR A 15 12.22 -11.55 10.89
N ASN A 16 12.52 -12.26 11.95
CA ASN A 16 13.65 -12.01 12.86
C ASN A 16 14.92 -12.78 12.52
N LYS A 17 14.92 -13.56 11.47
CA LYS A 17 16.08 -14.27 10.93
C LYS A 17 16.52 -13.69 9.60
N GLN A 18 17.78 -13.89 9.25
CA GLN A 18 18.36 -13.41 8.00
C GLN A 18 19.27 -14.47 7.41
N THR A 19 19.26 -14.61 6.10
CA THR A 19 20.21 -15.43 5.34
C THR A 19 21.52 -14.67 5.11
N GLU A 20 22.56 -15.35 4.65
CA GLU A 20 23.86 -14.73 4.33
C GLU A 20 23.76 -13.66 3.24
N ASP A 21 22.82 -13.82 2.29
CA ASP A 21 22.52 -12.84 1.25
C ASP A 21 21.56 -11.71 1.71
N GLY A 22 21.27 -11.65 3.01
CA GLY A 22 20.52 -10.54 3.60
C GLY A 22 19.00 -10.66 3.61
N LYS A 23 18.42 -11.73 3.04
CA LYS A 23 16.96 -11.90 3.01
C LYS A 23 16.39 -12.24 4.37
N ARG A 24 15.41 -11.46 4.81
CA ARG A 24 14.73 -11.70 6.09
C ARG A 24 13.67 -12.78 5.99
N TYR A 25 13.60 -13.65 6.99
CA TYR A 25 12.62 -14.73 7.07
C TYR A 25 12.24 -15.06 8.52
N TYR A 26 11.16 -15.83 8.67
CA TYR A 26 10.83 -16.48 9.94
C TYR A 26 10.59 -17.96 9.73
N LEU A 27 10.64 -18.73 10.82
CA LEU A 27 10.45 -20.17 10.81
C LEU A 27 9.01 -20.53 11.19
N LYS A 28 8.43 -21.43 10.40
CA LYS A 28 7.15 -22.05 10.73
C LYS A 28 7.32 -23.56 10.83
N PRO A 29 6.73 -24.24 11.85
CA PRO A 29 6.83 -25.69 11.97
C PRO A 29 6.34 -26.40 10.70
N LEU A 30 7.15 -27.34 10.19
CA LEU A 30 6.76 -28.14 9.03
C LEU A 30 5.65 -29.14 9.42
N ARG A 31 5.58 -29.56 10.68
CA ARG A 31 4.43 -30.27 11.20
C ARG A 31 3.19 -29.38 11.19
N TYR A 32 2.10 -29.88 10.69
CA TYR A 32 0.83 -29.18 10.75
C TYR A 32 0.30 -29.14 12.19
N MET A 33 -0.20 -28.00 12.63
CA MET A 33 -0.82 -27.78 13.93
C MET A 33 -2.15 -27.05 13.70
N GLY A 34 -3.25 -27.69 14.00
CA GLY A 34 -4.61 -27.15 13.81
C GLY A 34 -5.63 -28.29 13.77
N THR A 35 -6.87 -27.98 13.45
CA THR A 35 -7.91 -28.98 13.21
C THR A 35 -7.45 -29.96 12.11
N ALA A 36 -7.71 -31.24 12.27
CA ALA A 36 -7.30 -32.29 11.32
C ALA A 36 -5.77 -32.40 11.15
N ASP A 37 -5.02 -32.36 12.26
CA ASP A 37 -3.56 -32.45 12.26
C ASP A 37 -3.02 -33.89 12.44
N GLY A 38 -3.91 -34.86 12.53
CA GLY A 38 -3.55 -36.27 12.69
C GLY A 38 -3.18 -36.96 11.39
N ARG A 39 -2.47 -38.07 11.54
CA ARG A 39 -2.12 -38.97 10.42
C ARG A 39 -3.37 -39.49 9.68
N ALA A 40 -4.45 -39.81 10.40
CA ALA A 40 -5.67 -40.34 9.80
C ALA A 40 -6.35 -39.32 8.86
N ASP A 41 -6.22 -38.03 9.13
CA ASP A 41 -6.83 -36.96 8.31
C ASP A 41 -6.19 -36.88 6.91
N ARG A 42 -4.89 -37.09 6.83
CA ARG A 42 -4.09 -37.01 5.59
C ARG A 42 -2.94 -38.03 5.62
N PRO A 43 -3.19 -39.30 5.41
CA PRO A 43 -2.17 -40.38 5.54
C PRO A 43 -0.95 -40.19 4.63
N ASN A 44 -1.15 -39.60 3.45
CA ASN A 44 -0.09 -39.31 2.48
C ASN A 44 0.88 -38.22 2.93
N LEU A 45 0.56 -37.46 4.00
CA LEU A 45 1.44 -36.48 4.61
C LEU A 45 2.18 -36.99 5.86
N TYR A 46 2.15 -38.30 6.08
CA TYR A 46 2.91 -38.98 7.13
C TYR A 46 4.03 -39.84 6.50
N PHE A 47 5.22 -39.31 6.47
CA PHE A 47 6.43 -39.95 5.94
C PHE A 47 7.66 -39.47 6.72
N PRO A 48 8.79 -40.20 6.71
CA PRO A 48 10.01 -39.74 7.34
C PRO A 48 10.73 -38.70 6.52
N ILE A 49 11.32 -37.71 7.21
CA ILE A 49 12.30 -36.75 6.66
C ILE A 49 13.63 -37.05 7.38
N ILE A 50 14.75 -36.98 6.66
CA ILE A 50 16.07 -37.26 7.22
C ILE A 50 16.62 -35.98 7.84
N ALA A 51 16.91 -36.02 9.15
CA ALA A 51 17.55 -34.92 9.87
C ALA A 51 19.06 -34.85 9.57
N PRO A 52 19.75 -33.78 9.90
CA PRO A 52 21.19 -33.60 9.66
C PRO A 52 22.07 -34.72 10.27
N ASN A 53 21.61 -35.36 11.32
CA ASN A 53 22.32 -36.46 11.97
C ASN A 53 22.00 -37.86 11.34
N GLY A 54 21.31 -37.90 10.19
CA GLY A 54 20.94 -39.13 9.50
C GLY A 54 19.69 -39.84 10.04
N LYS A 55 19.11 -39.40 11.14
CA LYS A 55 17.92 -40.02 11.74
C LYS A 55 16.64 -39.65 10.98
N LYS A 56 15.73 -40.63 10.92
CA LYS A 56 14.38 -40.45 10.39
C LYS A 56 13.50 -39.72 11.41
N VAL A 57 12.94 -38.57 11.02
CA VAL A 57 12.01 -37.80 11.82
C VAL A 57 10.61 -37.89 11.22
N PHE A 58 9.63 -38.19 12.05
CA PHE A 58 8.21 -38.25 11.70
C PHE A 58 7.44 -37.09 12.35
N PRO A 59 6.31 -36.64 11.78
CA PRO A 59 5.51 -35.58 12.38
C PRO A 59 4.76 -36.13 13.60
N LYS A 60 5.29 -35.88 14.78
CA LYS A 60 4.67 -36.27 16.06
C LYS A 60 3.94 -35.08 16.67
N ARG A 61 2.76 -35.33 17.24
CA ARG A 61 2.02 -34.35 18.09
C ARG A 61 2.71 -34.21 19.44
N ALA A 62 2.27 -33.21 20.22
CA ALA A 62 2.82 -32.97 21.56
C ALA A 62 2.54 -34.11 22.54
N ASP A 63 1.46 -34.86 22.35
CA ASP A 63 1.07 -36.04 23.09
C ASP A 63 1.80 -37.33 22.63
N GLY A 64 2.69 -37.24 21.64
CA GLY A 64 3.45 -38.34 21.06
C GLY A 64 2.70 -39.11 19.95
N SER A 65 1.43 -38.83 19.72
CA SER A 65 0.68 -39.47 18.63
C SER A 65 1.15 -39.05 17.25
N ASP A 66 0.72 -39.77 16.21
CA ASP A 66 1.09 -39.52 14.82
C ASP A 66 0.34 -38.27 14.32
N GLY A 67 1.10 -37.25 13.92
CA GLY A 67 0.63 -36.07 13.24
C GLY A 67 0.77 -36.15 11.71
N ARG A 68 0.84 -35.00 11.05
CA ARG A 68 1.12 -34.93 9.61
C ARG A 68 2.00 -33.72 9.29
N TRP A 69 2.70 -33.82 8.14
CA TRP A 69 3.40 -32.68 7.59
C TRP A 69 2.44 -31.67 6.94
N ARG A 70 2.90 -30.42 6.73
CA ARG A 70 2.21 -29.43 5.90
C ARG A 70 2.42 -29.66 4.42
N TRP A 71 3.59 -30.19 4.07
CA TRP A 71 4.03 -30.38 2.70
C TRP A 71 3.97 -31.87 2.31
N SER A 72 3.73 -32.12 1.02
CA SER A 72 3.91 -33.44 0.45
C SER A 72 5.39 -33.82 0.40
N LYS A 73 5.65 -35.09 0.21
CA LYS A 73 7.03 -35.60 0.08
C LYS A 73 7.75 -34.94 -1.08
N ASP A 74 7.10 -34.82 -2.24
CA ASP A 74 7.66 -34.16 -3.44
C ASP A 74 8.04 -32.72 -3.17
N LYS A 75 7.21 -31.99 -2.42
CA LYS A 75 7.51 -30.59 -2.06
C LYS A 75 8.70 -30.47 -1.12
N VAL A 76 8.83 -31.40 -0.18
CA VAL A 76 10.00 -31.47 0.72
C VAL A 76 11.27 -31.77 -0.08
N ASP A 77 11.22 -32.78 -0.94
CA ASP A 77 12.37 -33.20 -1.72
C ASP A 77 12.82 -32.16 -2.76
N SER A 78 11.87 -31.39 -3.31
CA SER A 78 12.15 -30.31 -4.28
C SER A 78 12.63 -29.00 -3.64
N ASN A 79 12.43 -28.82 -2.34
CA ASN A 79 12.74 -27.56 -1.65
C ASN A 79 13.55 -27.77 -0.35
N PRO A 80 14.64 -28.54 -0.36
CA PRO A 80 15.42 -28.80 0.84
C PRO A 80 16.02 -27.54 1.45
N TYR A 81 16.33 -26.54 0.64
CA TYR A 81 16.90 -25.25 1.06
C TYR A 81 15.93 -24.39 1.89
N LEU A 82 14.62 -24.65 1.78
CA LEU A 82 13.61 -24.00 2.61
C LEU A 82 13.46 -24.67 3.98
N ILE A 83 13.99 -25.87 4.16
CA ILE A 83 13.85 -26.60 5.42
C ILE A 83 15.01 -26.22 6.36
N GLU A 84 14.66 -25.81 7.54
CA GLU A 84 15.60 -25.52 8.61
C GLU A 84 15.36 -26.48 9.78
N TRP A 85 16.42 -27.10 10.23
CA TRP A 85 16.38 -28.04 11.33
C TRP A 85 16.79 -27.37 12.64
N VAL A 86 16.01 -27.59 13.68
CA VAL A 86 16.30 -27.11 15.03
C VAL A 86 16.46 -28.32 15.94
N ASP A 87 17.64 -28.42 16.57
CA ASP A 87 17.89 -29.44 17.60
C ASP A 87 17.40 -28.91 18.94
N GLY A 88 16.43 -29.57 19.51
CA GLY A 88 15.79 -29.21 20.76
C GLY A 88 15.86 -30.35 21.80
N LYS A 89 15.30 -30.09 22.99
CA LYS A 89 15.26 -31.08 24.09
C LYS A 89 14.66 -32.43 23.70
N ASN A 90 13.73 -32.41 22.74
CA ASN A 90 13.03 -33.61 22.24
C ASN A 90 13.59 -34.09 20.90
N GLY A 91 14.80 -33.65 20.51
CA GLY A 91 15.46 -33.96 19.25
C GLY A 91 15.13 -33.03 18.10
N TRP A 92 15.52 -33.42 16.90
CA TRP A 92 15.42 -32.63 15.69
C TRP A 92 13.99 -32.34 15.28
N THR A 93 13.70 -31.07 15.04
CA THR A 93 12.40 -30.59 14.55
C THR A 93 12.58 -29.86 13.22
N ALA A 94 11.77 -30.22 12.22
CA ALA A 94 11.79 -29.57 10.93
C ALA A 94 10.90 -28.33 10.93
N TYR A 95 11.47 -27.23 10.51
CA TYR A 95 10.79 -25.97 10.20
C TYR A 95 10.96 -25.63 8.72
N TYR A 96 10.16 -24.72 8.21
CA TYR A 96 10.39 -24.14 6.90
C TYR A 96 10.45 -22.62 6.98
N ARG A 97 11.27 -22.06 6.11
CA ARG A 97 11.51 -20.64 5.99
C ARG A 97 10.37 -19.98 5.22
N ILE A 98 9.85 -18.88 5.75
CA ILE A 98 8.96 -17.97 5.05
C ILE A 98 9.72 -16.66 4.92
N PHE A 99 10.07 -16.30 3.68
CA PHE A 99 10.79 -15.09 3.39
C PHE A 99 9.85 -13.89 3.38
N ALA A 100 10.36 -12.74 3.80
CA ALA A 100 9.69 -11.47 3.60
C ALA A 100 9.68 -11.15 2.09
N GLU A 101 8.55 -10.72 1.60
CA GLU A 101 8.42 -10.20 0.24
C GLU A 101 8.76 -8.72 0.27
N GLU A 102 9.74 -8.27 -0.52
CA GLU A 102 10.16 -6.86 -0.58
C GLU A 102 9.02 -5.96 -1.06
N ASP A 103 8.21 -6.47 -1.99
CA ASP A 103 7.05 -5.78 -2.55
C ASP A 103 5.72 -6.15 -1.85
N ALA A 104 5.79 -6.60 -0.61
CA ALA A 104 4.59 -6.98 0.13
C ALA A 104 3.61 -5.79 0.21
N THR A 105 2.36 -6.06 -0.14
CA THR A 105 1.27 -5.08 -0.04
C THR A 105 0.26 -5.52 1.01
N ARG A 106 -0.45 -4.54 1.56
CA ARG A 106 -1.53 -4.77 2.53
C ARG A 106 -2.77 -3.95 2.16
N PRO A 107 -3.96 -4.34 2.62
CA PRO A 107 -5.12 -3.46 2.51
C PRO A 107 -4.85 -2.11 3.19
N PRO A 108 -5.40 -1.00 2.64
CA PRO A 108 -5.30 0.30 3.31
C PRO A 108 -5.90 0.26 4.71
N GLU A 109 -5.32 1.00 5.64
CA GLU A 109 -5.89 1.19 6.97
C GLU A 109 -7.13 2.09 6.92
N THR A 110 -8.05 1.89 7.84
CA THR A 110 -9.28 2.70 7.95
C THR A 110 -9.06 3.98 8.78
N LEU A 111 -7.95 4.06 9.53
CA LEU A 111 -7.57 5.22 10.32
C LEU A 111 -6.18 5.71 9.89
N TRP A 112 -6.11 6.96 9.47
CA TRP A 112 -4.86 7.58 9.04
C TRP A 112 -4.40 8.63 10.04
N SER A 113 -3.19 8.48 10.54
CA SER A 113 -2.58 9.47 11.42
C SER A 113 -2.17 10.74 10.65
N PHE A 114 -1.97 11.83 11.38
CA PHE A 114 -1.52 13.08 10.76
C PHE A 114 -0.08 12.98 10.20
N GLN A 115 0.74 12.09 10.72
CA GLN A 115 2.07 11.81 10.18
C GLN A 115 1.97 11.17 8.80
N PHE A 116 0.97 10.29 8.59
CA PHE A 116 0.75 9.58 7.35
C PHE A 116 0.02 10.42 6.30
N ALA A 117 -1.07 11.09 6.67
CA ALA A 117 -1.96 11.80 5.74
C ALA A 117 -1.83 13.33 5.79
N GLY A 118 -0.96 13.87 6.65
CA GLY A 118 -0.89 15.31 6.88
C GLY A 118 -2.05 15.84 7.76
N SER A 119 -2.05 17.12 8.00
CA SER A 119 -3.02 17.82 8.86
C SER A 119 -3.51 19.12 8.23
N ASN A 120 -4.54 19.72 8.79
CA ASN A 120 -5.00 21.05 8.36
C ASN A 120 -3.91 22.13 8.48
N ARG A 121 -2.96 21.98 9.42
CA ARG A 121 -1.80 22.87 9.54
C ARG A 121 -0.89 22.74 8.30
N ASN A 122 -0.63 21.51 7.85
CA ASN A 122 0.16 21.28 6.64
C ASN A 122 -0.54 21.89 5.42
N ALA A 123 -1.86 21.67 5.27
CA ALA A 123 -2.63 22.24 4.17
C ALA A 123 -2.57 23.78 4.12
N LYS A 124 -2.70 24.43 5.27
CA LYS A 124 -2.56 25.91 5.36
C LYS A 124 -1.16 26.38 5.02
N ALA A 125 -0.12 25.63 5.45
CA ALA A 125 1.26 25.95 5.10
C ALA A 125 1.53 25.79 3.60
N GLU A 126 0.98 24.75 2.95
CA GLU A 126 1.06 24.54 1.51
C GLU A 126 0.43 25.73 0.75
N ILE A 127 -0.80 26.14 1.11
CA ILE A 127 -1.47 27.29 0.49
C ILE A 127 -0.66 28.57 0.70
N LYS A 128 -0.18 28.80 1.91
CA LYS A 128 0.63 29.97 2.24
C LYS A 128 1.90 30.05 1.40
N ALA A 129 2.60 28.93 1.24
CA ALA A 129 3.80 28.85 0.40
C ALA A 129 3.49 29.10 -1.09
N LEU A 130 2.35 28.57 -1.58
CA LEU A 130 1.94 28.78 -2.96
C LEU A 130 1.52 30.22 -3.27
N PHE A 131 0.88 30.93 -2.35
CA PHE A 131 0.24 32.24 -2.61
C PHE A 131 0.85 33.40 -1.87
N ASN A 132 2.05 33.25 -1.24
CA ASN A 132 2.80 34.30 -0.57
C ASN A 132 1.95 35.10 0.46
N ASP A 133 1.30 34.41 1.38
CA ASP A 133 0.45 34.97 2.46
C ASP A 133 -0.80 35.75 2.02
N ASN A 134 -0.98 36.06 0.74
CA ASN A 134 -2.00 37.00 0.28
C ASN A 134 -3.38 36.37 0.00
N LYS A 135 -3.53 35.07 0.09
CA LYS A 135 -4.80 34.37 -0.19
C LYS A 135 -5.05 33.25 0.80
N ALA A 136 -5.95 33.52 1.73
CA ALA A 136 -6.44 32.48 2.63
C ALA A 136 -7.56 31.66 1.95
N PHE A 137 -7.47 30.35 2.00
CA PHE A 137 -8.60 29.44 1.81
C PHE A 137 -8.86 28.76 3.14
N ASP A 138 -10.10 28.79 3.63
CA ASP A 138 -10.39 28.43 5.03
C ASP A 138 -10.14 26.97 5.35
N THR A 139 -10.46 26.08 4.41
CA THR A 139 -10.46 24.63 4.64
C THR A 139 -9.70 23.84 3.56
N PRO A 140 -8.44 24.17 3.25
CA PRO A 140 -7.67 23.39 2.29
C PRO A 140 -7.43 21.98 2.84
N LYS A 141 -7.27 21.02 1.95
CA LYS A 141 -6.81 19.66 2.30
C LYS A 141 -5.32 19.54 1.99
N PRO A 142 -4.53 18.85 2.81
CA PRO A 142 -3.12 18.64 2.51
C PRO A 142 -2.99 17.71 1.28
N GLU A 143 -2.01 17.97 0.43
CA GLU A 143 -1.77 17.13 -0.75
C GLU A 143 -1.52 15.68 -0.36
N LYS A 144 -0.84 15.43 0.75
CA LYS A 144 -0.57 14.09 1.27
C LYS A 144 -1.83 13.27 1.56
N LEU A 145 -2.90 13.89 2.08
CA LEU A 145 -4.19 13.21 2.27
C LEU A 145 -4.81 12.83 0.93
N ILE A 146 -4.85 13.76 0.00
CA ILE A 146 -5.46 13.53 -1.31
C ILE A 146 -4.66 12.50 -2.12
N GLU A 147 -3.34 12.47 -1.97
CA GLU A 147 -2.49 11.45 -2.56
C GLU A 147 -2.89 10.05 -2.08
N GLN A 148 -3.08 9.85 -0.78
CA GLN A 148 -3.52 8.54 -0.26
C GLN A 148 -4.88 8.14 -0.85
N VAL A 149 -5.84 9.08 -0.90
CA VAL A 149 -7.17 8.81 -1.48
C VAL A 149 -7.06 8.40 -2.95
N ILE A 150 -6.29 9.15 -3.74
CA ILE A 150 -6.12 8.89 -5.18
C ILE A 150 -5.41 7.56 -5.40
N ASN A 151 -4.34 7.26 -4.66
CA ASN A 151 -3.55 6.03 -4.83
C ASN A 151 -4.36 4.76 -4.50
N ILE A 152 -5.23 4.79 -3.50
CA ILE A 152 -6.07 3.62 -3.18
C ILE A 152 -7.29 3.48 -4.09
N ALA A 153 -7.71 4.53 -4.78
CA ALA A 153 -8.96 4.56 -5.55
C ALA A 153 -8.77 4.60 -7.08
N SER A 154 -7.55 4.81 -7.57
CA SER A 154 -7.24 4.94 -8.99
C SER A 154 -5.84 4.47 -9.34
N ASP A 155 -5.65 4.12 -10.60
CA ASP A 155 -4.34 3.82 -11.18
C ASP A 155 -3.83 5.03 -12.00
N GLU A 156 -2.54 5.03 -12.37
CA GLU A 156 -1.97 6.04 -13.27
C GLU A 156 -2.71 6.03 -14.62
N GLY A 157 -3.01 7.22 -15.15
CA GLY A 157 -3.78 7.39 -16.38
C GLY A 157 -5.31 7.43 -16.20
N ASP A 158 -5.84 7.04 -15.05
CA ASP A 158 -7.26 7.14 -14.72
C ASP A 158 -7.74 8.60 -14.64
N ILE A 159 -9.06 8.78 -14.66
CA ILE A 159 -9.69 10.10 -14.53
C ILE A 159 -10.22 10.31 -13.12
N VAL A 160 -9.74 11.37 -12.48
CA VAL A 160 -10.23 11.83 -11.18
C VAL A 160 -11.17 13.02 -11.38
N LEU A 161 -12.40 12.93 -10.87
CA LEU A 161 -13.38 14.01 -10.88
C LEU A 161 -13.55 14.58 -9.48
N ASP A 162 -13.38 15.91 -9.35
CA ASP A 162 -13.74 16.66 -8.15
C ASP A 162 -14.71 17.77 -8.51
N SER A 163 -15.96 17.62 -8.11
CA SER A 163 -17.06 18.56 -8.42
C SER A 163 -17.13 19.74 -7.41
N PHE A 164 -16.26 19.78 -6.42
CA PHE A 164 -16.15 20.86 -5.42
C PHE A 164 -14.67 21.18 -5.16
N LEU A 165 -13.98 21.58 -6.23
CA LEU A 165 -12.52 21.62 -6.31
C LEU A 165 -11.84 22.49 -5.24
N GLY A 166 -12.53 23.51 -4.74
CA GLY A 166 -12.07 24.36 -3.65
C GLY A 166 -10.75 25.07 -3.96
N SER A 167 -9.69 24.70 -3.28
CA SER A 167 -8.35 25.27 -3.49
C SER A 167 -7.52 24.56 -4.58
N GLY A 168 -8.10 23.60 -5.30
CA GLY A 168 -7.42 22.88 -6.37
C GLY A 168 -6.49 21.74 -5.93
N THR A 169 -6.58 21.27 -4.69
CA THR A 169 -5.67 20.25 -4.17
C THR A 169 -5.78 18.93 -4.94
N THR A 170 -7.01 18.50 -5.22
CA THR A 170 -7.26 17.24 -5.96
C THR A 170 -6.67 17.28 -7.37
N ALA A 171 -6.86 18.40 -8.09
CA ALA A 171 -6.28 18.59 -9.42
C ALA A 171 -4.75 18.56 -9.39
N ALA A 172 -4.14 19.26 -8.40
CA ALA A 172 -2.70 19.29 -8.23
C ALA A 172 -2.12 17.89 -8.00
N VAL A 173 -2.70 17.14 -7.06
CA VAL A 173 -2.23 15.79 -6.73
C VAL A 173 -2.43 14.84 -7.90
N ALA A 174 -3.62 14.81 -8.52
CA ALA A 174 -3.89 13.98 -9.68
C ALA A 174 -2.89 14.24 -10.81
N HIS A 175 -2.58 15.51 -11.09
CA HIS A 175 -1.61 15.91 -12.11
C HIS A 175 -0.19 15.44 -11.77
N LYS A 176 0.28 15.67 -10.54
CA LYS A 176 1.60 15.25 -10.06
C LYS A 176 1.79 13.73 -10.04
N THR A 177 0.69 12.98 -9.91
CA THR A 177 0.70 11.50 -9.83
C THR A 177 0.23 10.81 -11.11
N GLY A 178 0.27 11.51 -12.25
CA GLY A 178 0.02 10.93 -13.57
C GLY A 178 -1.44 10.58 -13.88
N ARG A 179 -2.41 11.08 -13.09
CA ARG A 179 -3.84 10.93 -13.38
C ARG A 179 -4.33 12.08 -14.24
N LYS A 180 -5.34 11.80 -15.07
CA LYS A 180 -6.14 12.86 -15.69
C LYS A 180 -7.13 13.38 -14.66
N TRP A 181 -7.56 14.63 -14.79
CA TRP A 181 -8.50 15.18 -13.82
C TRP A 181 -9.51 16.13 -14.47
N ILE A 182 -10.68 16.19 -13.85
CA ILE A 182 -11.74 17.15 -14.13
C ILE A 182 -12.09 17.81 -12.80
N GLY A 183 -11.92 19.13 -12.72
CA GLY A 183 -12.26 19.90 -11.53
C GLY A 183 -13.37 20.89 -11.84
N ILE A 184 -14.37 20.97 -10.97
CA ILE A 184 -15.48 21.93 -11.07
C ILE A 184 -15.47 22.81 -9.83
N GLU A 185 -15.50 24.12 -10.03
CA GLU A 185 -15.57 25.08 -8.96
C GLU A 185 -16.42 26.28 -9.37
N MET A 186 -17.34 26.64 -8.51
CA MET A 186 -18.33 27.69 -8.82
C MET A 186 -17.88 29.09 -8.34
N GLY A 187 -16.99 29.15 -7.36
CA GLY A 187 -16.57 30.43 -6.74
C GLY A 187 -15.42 31.11 -7.47
N GLU A 188 -15.21 32.38 -7.18
CA GLU A 188 -14.10 33.22 -7.68
C GLU A 188 -12.72 32.61 -7.42
N HIS A 189 -12.62 31.70 -6.45
CA HIS A 189 -11.38 30.99 -6.18
C HIS A 189 -11.03 29.94 -7.26
N ALA A 190 -11.94 29.63 -8.20
CA ALA A 190 -11.58 28.91 -9.42
C ALA A 190 -10.46 29.64 -10.18
N TYR A 191 -10.57 30.94 -10.31
CA TYR A 191 -9.58 31.80 -10.97
C TYR A 191 -8.41 32.13 -10.06
N SER A 192 -8.75 32.57 -8.85
CA SER A 192 -7.76 33.16 -7.96
C SER A 192 -6.88 32.12 -7.25
N LEU A 193 -7.35 30.88 -7.11
CA LEU A 193 -6.62 29.78 -6.44
C LEU A 193 -6.38 28.61 -7.38
N CYS A 194 -7.44 27.97 -7.91
CA CYS A 194 -7.29 26.72 -8.67
C CYS A 194 -6.42 26.89 -9.90
N LYS A 195 -6.74 27.88 -10.73
CA LYS A 195 -5.98 28.20 -11.94
C LYS A 195 -4.53 28.56 -11.61
N VAL A 196 -4.30 29.43 -10.64
CA VAL A 196 -2.96 29.86 -10.24
C VAL A 196 -2.14 28.69 -9.65
N ARG A 197 -2.78 27.80 -8.87
CA ARG A 197 -2.13 26.60 -8.37
C ARG A 197 -1.70 25.71 -9.52
N MET A 198 -2.58 25.43 -10.47
CA MET A 198 -2.27 24.55 -11.59
C MET A 198 -1.17 25.13 -12.51
N ASP A 199 -1.18 26.44 -12.73
CA ASP A 199 -0.10 27.12 -13.46
C ASP A 199 1.27 26.94 -12.77
N LYS A 200 1.31 26.92 -11.43
CA LYS A 200 2.54 26.67 -10.65
C LYS A 200 2.94 25.19 -10.68
N VAL A 201 1.96 24.28 -10.56
CA VAL A 201 2.20 22.82 -10.66
C VAL A 201 2.85 22.50 -11.99
N ILE A 202 2.30 22.98 -13.10
CA ILE A 202 2.86 22.76 -14.46
C ILE A 202 4.29 23.31 -14.57
N LYS A 203 4.60 24.41 -13.89
CA LYS A 203 5.95 25.00 -13.84
C LYS A 203 6.91 24.27 -12.89
N GLY A 204 6.48 23.20 -12.25
CA GLY A 204 7.34 22.37 -11.38
C GLY A 204 7.52 22.92 -9.98
N GLU A 205 6.47 23.53 -9.37
CA GLU A 205 6.54 23.94 -7.98
C GLU A 205 6.89 22.75 -7.07
N GLN A 206 7.63 23.00 -5.98
CA GLN A 206 8.22 21.96 -5.12
C GLN A 206 7.56 21.83 -3.74
N GLY A 207 6.32 22.31 -3.60
CA GLY A 207 5.52 22.17 -2.38
C GLY A 207 4.73 20.85 -2.33
N GLY A 208 4.01 20.66 -1.22
CA GLY A 208 3.18 19.46 -1.02
C GLY A 208 3.94 18.17 -1.23
N ILE A 209 3.42 17.28 -2.08
CA ILE A 209 4.01 15.97 -2.41
C ILE A 209 5.08 16.02 -3.51
N SER A 210 5.36 17.19 -4.11
CA SER A 210 6.23 17.31 -5.31
C SER A 210 7.56 16.57 -5.17
N LYS A 211 8.22 16.70 -4.02
CA LYS A 211 9.51 16.05 -3.77
C LYS A 211 9.36 14.53 -3.59
N GLU A 212 8.30 14.08 -2.94
CA GLU A 212 8.04 12.66 -2.68
C GLU A 212 7.77 11.89 -3.98
N VAL A 213 7.04 12.52 -4.92
CA VAL A 213 6.72 11.91 -6.23
C VAL A 213 7.72 12.28 -7.35
N GLY A 214 8.78 13.02 -7.03
CA GLY A 214 9.79 13.43 -8.01
C GLY A 214 9.27 14.39 -9.08
N TRP A 215 8.25 15.22 -8.77
CA TRP A 215 7.63 16.13 -9.72
C TRP A 215 8.60 17.23 -10.18
N GLN A 216 8.74 17.39 -11.51
CA GLN A 216 9.61 18.39 -12.13
C GLN A 216 8.82 19.39 -12.99
N GLY A 217 7.50 19.28 -13.02
CA GLY A 217 6.65 20.09 -13.91
C GLY A 217 6.29 19.39 -15.20
N GLY A 218 5.52 20.07 -16.02
CA GLY A 218 5.09 19.57 -17.33
C GLY A 218 3.58 19.34 -17.41
N GLY A 219 3.15 18.85 -18.57
CA GLY A 219 1.74 18.66 -18.89
C GLY A 219 1.02 19.99 -19.15
N GLY A 220 -0.29 19.97 -19.04
CA GLY A 220 -1.16 21.12 -19.25
C GLY A 220 -2.60 20.82 -18.86
N TYR A 221 -3.42 21.83 -18.83
CA TYR A 221 -4.85 21.70 -18.61
C TYR A 221 -5.64 22.67 -19.48
N LYS A 222 -6.93 22.45 -19.61
CA LYS A 222 -7.85 23.41 -20.25
C LYS A 222 -8.74 23.99 -19.18
N PHE A 223 -8.91 25.31 -19.20
CA PHE A 223 -9.82 26.02 -18.33
C PHE A 223 -11.06 26.42 -19.14
N TYR A 224 -12.22 26.12 -18.60
CA TYR A 224 -13.51 26.41 -19.25
C TYR A 224 -14.39 27.21 -18.31
N GLU A 225 -15.20 28.07 -18.88
CA GLU A 225 -16.31 28.74 -18.23
C GLU A 225 -17.62 28.24 -18.79
N LEU A 226 -18.65 28.13 -17.95
CA LEU A 226 -19.98 27.83 -18.41
C LEU A 226 -20.54 29.03 -19.17
N ALA A 227 -20.95 28.81 -20.41
CA ALA A 227 -21.69 29.80 -21.17
C ALA A 227 -23.14 29.96 -20.65
N GLU A 228 -23.80 31.01 -21.07
CA GLU A 228 -25.23 31.16 -20.82
C GLU A 228 -26.00 29.92 -21.33
N PRO A 229 -27.02 29.46 -20.58
CA PRO A 229 -27.79 28.31 -20.97
C PRO A 229 -28.49 28.51 -22.32
N LEU A 230 -28.38 27.53 -23.22
CA LEU A 230 -29.04 27.55 -24.53
C LEU A 230 -30.59 27.57 -24.43
N LEU A 231 -31.12 27.04 -23.33
CA LEU A 231 -32.54 27.00 -23.03
C LEU A 231 -32.85 28.01 -21.90
N VAL A 232 -33.40 29.14 -22.26
CA VAL A 232 -33.94 30.10 -21.30
C VAL A 232 -35.36 29.67 -20.95
N LYS A 233 -35.68 29.42 -19.68
CA LYS A 233 -37.08 29.28 -19.24
C LYS A 233 -37.80 30.59 -19.54
N ASN A 234 -38.69 30.55 -20.51
CA ASN A 234 -39.67 31.64 -20.69
C ASN A 234 -40.38 31.79 -19.34
N LYS A 235 -40.24 32.94 -18.70
CA LYS A 235 -41.11 33.31 -17.60
C LYS A 235 -42.51 33.50 -18.20
N VAL A 236 -43.39 32.53 -17.93
CA VAL A 236 -44.85 32.68 -18.14
C VAL A 236 -45.37 33.45 -16.94
#